data_7575a740fccca0b54b64a804641125a0
#
_entry.id   7575a740fccca0b54b64a804641125a0
#
_cell.length_a   1.000
_cell.length_b   1.000
_cell.length_c   1.000
_cell.angle_alpha   90.00
_cell.angle_beta   90.00
_cell.angle_gamma   90.00
#
_symmetry.space_group_name_H-M   'P 1'
#
loop_
_entity.id
_entity.type
_entity.pdbx_description
1 polymer ?
#
loop_
_entity_poly.entity_id
_entity_poly.type
_entity_poly.pdbx_seq_one_letter_code
_entity_poly.pdbx_strand_id
1 'polypeptide(L)'
;MINKLHIVSFDVPFPTNYGGVIDVFYKLKALHKQGVEIYLHVFEYGRGEQKELLNYCKEVFYYPRNSFIKSFFSRAPFIVKSRGNDLLISNLNKDSYPVLFEGLHTTLPILKNSLKERKVYLRAHNVEHLFYKGLEQSESNIFKRFFFRKESKKLKRYEKI
;
A
#
# COMPACT_ATOMS: atom_id res chain seq x y z
N MET A 1 15.79 17.52 9.05
CA MET A 1 15.40 17.02 7.69
C MET A 1 15.31 15.51 7.74
N ILE A 2 14.43 14.90 6.95
CA ILE A 2 14.33 13.42 6.80
C ILE A 2 15.40 13.02 5.80
N ASN A 3 16.42 12.28 6.23
CA ASN A 3 17.50 11.82 5.35
C ASN A 3 17.30 10.38 4.87
N LYS A 4 16.51 9.59 5.61
CA LYS A 4 16.17 8.19 5.29
C LYS A 4 14.69 7.97 5.47
N LEU A 5 14.06 7.22 4.55
CA LEU A 5 12.62 7.04 4.52
C LEU A 5 12.25 5.67 3.97
N HIS A 6 11.42 4.93 4.70
CA HIS A 6 10.70 3.80 4.13
C HIS A 6 9.45 4.29 3.40
N ILE A 7 9.22 3.77 2.19
CA ILE A 7 7.99 3.99 1.43
C ILE A 7 7.34 2.64 1.17
N VAL A 8 6.10 2.46 1.61
CA VAL A 8 5.34 1.23 1.38
C VAL A 8 4.29 1.50 0.30
N SER A 9 4.54 0.99 -0.89
CA SER A 9 3.66 1.14 -2.04
C SER A 9 2.70 -0.03 -2.19
N PHE A 10 1.47 0.24 -2.57
CA PHE A 10 0.42 -0.76 -2.79
C PHE A 10 0.64 -1.61 -4.06
N ASP A 11 1.52 -1.19 -4.96
CA ASP A 11 1.91 -1.87 -6.19
C ASP A 11 3.34 -1.50 -6.56
N VAL A 12 3.95 -2.20 -7.52
CA VAL A 12 5.25 -1.85 -8.12
C VAL A 12 5.08 -0.57 -8.95
N PRO A 13 5.77 0.55 -8.62
CA PRO A 13 5.48 1.84 -9.26
C PRO A 13 6.08 2.03 -10.66
N PHE A 14 6.58 0.96 -11.28
CA PHE A 14 7.08 0.96 -12.65
C PHE A 14 6.64 -0.31 -13.39
N PRO A 15 6.32 -0.26 -14.71
CA PRO A 15 6.18 0.93 -15.54
C PRO A 15 4.99 1.81 -15.12
N THR A 16 5.08 3.12 -15.44
CA THR A 16 4.11 4.15 -15.03
C THR A 16 2.91 4.18 -15.97
N ASN A 17 2.02 3.20 -15.87
CA ASN A 17 0.91 2.98 -16.81
C ASN A 17 -0.49 3.29 -16.25
N TYR A 18 -0.61 3.69 -14.97
CA TYR A 18 -1.86 4.20 -14.39
C TYR A 18 -1.58 5.17 -13.22
N GLY A 19 -2.58 6.01 -12.88
CA GLY A 19 -2.41 7.16 -11.99
C GLY A 19 -1.74 6.90 -10.66
N GLY A 20 -2.12 5.83 -9.95
CA GLY A 20 -1.55 5.52 -8.64
C GLY A 20 -0.05 5.22 -8.69
N VAL A 21 0.43 4.43 -9.67
CA VAL A 21 1.86 4.12 -9.81
C VAL A 21 2.65 5.29 -10.37
N ILE A 22 2.06 6.11 -11.23
CA ILE A 22 2.66 7.35 -11.75
C ILE A 22 3.02 8.26 -10.57
N ASP A 23 2.06 8.50 -9.68
CA ASP A 23 2.24 9.37 -8.53
C ASP A 23 3.37 8.88 -7.61
N VAL A 24 3.38 7.60 -7.26
CA VAL A 24 4.44 7.02 -6.41
C VAL A 24 5.79 7.12 -7.10
N PHE A 25 5.90 6.76 -8.39
CA PHE A 25 7.16 6.80 -9.12
C PHE A 25 7.79 8.20 -9.16
N TYR A 26 7.01 9.22 -9.53
CA TYR A 26 7.52 10.59 -9.58
C TYR A 26 7.86 11.13 -8.19
N LYS A 27 7.20 10.68 -7.14
CA LYS A 27 7.56 10.98 -5.75
C LYS A 27 8.93 10.39 -5.38
N LEU A 28 9.21 9.13 -5.76
CA LEU A 28 10.54 8.53 -5.56
C LEU A 28 11.63 9.40 -6.21
N LYS A 29 11.42 9.80 -7.46
CA LYS A 29 12.35 10.69 -8.18
C LYS A 29 12.55 12.02 -7.48
N ALA A 30 11.48 12.66 -7.02
CA ALA A 30 11.53 13.95 -6.35
C ALA A 30 12.27 13.88 -5.02
N LEU A 31 12.00 12.85 -4.20
CA LEU A 31 12.66 12.63 -2.92
C LEU A 31 14.14 12.28 -3.09
N HIS A 32 14.46 11.42 -4.06
CA HIS A 32 15.84 11.11 -4.42
C HIS A 32 16.64 12.35 -4.82
N LYS A 33 16.04 13.22 -5.66
CA LYS A 33 16.65 14.51 -6.05
C LYS A 33 16.92 15.44 -4.85
N GLN A 34 16.14 15.32 -3.79
CA GLN A 34 16.32 16.05 -2.53
C GLN A 34 17.33 15.38 -1.57
N GLY A 35 18.00 14.31 -1.99
CA GLY A 35 19.01 13.61 -1.21
C GLY A 35 18.41 12.66 -0.15
N VAL A 36 17.13 12.28 -0.25
CA VAL A 36 16.52 11.30 0.64
C VAL A 36 16.92 9.89 0.21
N GLU A 37 17.50 9.11 1.11
CA GLU A 37 17.79 7.68 0.93
C GLU A 37 16.50 6.87 1.15
N ILE A 38 16.00 6.24 0.09
CA ILE A 38 14.69 5.58 0.08
C ILE A 38 14.85 4.06 0.16
N TYR A 39 14.13 3.45 1.11
CA TYR A 39 13.92 2.00 1.21
C TYR A 39 12.49 1.70 0.75
N LEU A 40 12.35 1.17 -0.46
CA LEU A 40 11.04 0.97 -1.09
C LEU A 40 10.52 -0.44 -0.82
N HIS A 41 9.30 -0.54 -0.33
CA HIS A 41 8.57 -1.78 -0.11
C HIS A 41 7.38 -1.83 -1.05
N VAL A 42 7.28 -2.85 -1.90
CA VAL A 42 6.22 -2.98 -2.91
C VAL A 42 5.51 -4.32 -2.82
N PHE A 43 4.21 -4.31 -3.09
CA PHE A 43 3.44 -5.54 -3.26
C PHE A 43 3.39 -5.91 -4.74
N GLU A 44 3.98 -7.07 -5.06
CA GLU A 44 4.09 -7.57 -6.43
C GLU A 44 2.98 -8.58 -6.71
N TYR A 45 2.31 -8.46 -7.85
CA TYR A 45 1.28 -9.39 -8.33
C TYR A 45 1.07 -9.31 -9.85
N GLY A 46 2.15 -9.42 -10.62
CA GLY A 46 2.13 -9.51 -12.08
C GLY A 46 2.95 -8.46 -12.82
N ARG A 47 3.60 -7.51 -12.09
CA ARG A 47 4.46 -6.48 -12.71
C ARG A 47 5.95 -6.87 -12.70
N GLY A 48 6.32 -7.86 -11.88
CA GLY A 48 7.69 -8.32 -11.73
C GLY A 48 8.61 -7.31 -11.04
N GLU A 49 9.85 -7.72 -10.85
CA GLU A 49 10.90 -6.84 -10.32
C GLU A 49 11.35 -5.83 -11.39
N GLN A 50 11.55 -4.58 -10.98
CA GLN A 50 11.86 -3.47 -11.87
C GLN A 50 13.20 -2.83 -11.49
N LYS A 51 14.23 -3.09 -12.29
CA LYS A 51 15.57 -2.53 -12.07
C LYS A 51 15.61 -1.00 -12.08
N GLU A 52 14.71 -0.37 -12.84
CA GLU A 52 14.58 1.09 -12.92
C GLU A 52 14.42 1.73 -11.54
N LEU A 53 13.78 1.06 -10.58
CA LEU A 53 13.56 1.57 -9.23
C LEU A 53 14.85 1.75 -8.43
N LEU A 54 15.89 0.97 -8.74
CA LEU A 54 17.19 1.07 -8.09
C LEU A 54 17.96 2.35 -8.45
N ASN A 55 17.54 3.06 -9.50
CA ASN A 55 18.09 4.38 -9.83
C ASN A 55 17.68 5.46 -8.81
N TYR A 56 16.61 5.22 -8.04
CA TYR A 56 16.02 6.20 -7.12
C TYR A 56 15.93 5.68 -5.68
N CYS A 57 16.06 4.38 -5.47
CA CYS A 57 15.93 3.73 -4.17
C CYS A 57 17.24 3.04 -3.79
N LYS A 58 17.61 3.11 -2.51
CA LYS A 58 18.75 2.40 -1.94
C LYS A 58 18.53 0.89 -1.99
N GLU A 59 17.29 0.48 -1.72
CA GLU A 59 16.88 -0.92 -1.70
C GLU A 59 15.40 -1.02 -2.07
N VAL A 60 15.01 -2.12 -2.74
CA VAL A 60 13.63 -2.41 -3.13
C VAL A 60 13.26 -3.81 -2.66
N PHE A 61 12.26 -3.90 -1.80
CA PHE A 61 11.73 -5.16 -1.26
C PHE A 61 10.41 -5.49 -1.94
N TYR A 62 10.30 -6.71 -2.46
CA TYR A 62 9.11 -7.22 -3.13
C TYR A 62 8.37 -8.21 -2.24
N TYR A 63 7.06 -8.02 -2.07
CA TYR A 63 6.21 -8.88 -1.27
C TYR A 63 5.03 -9.40 -2.09
N PRO A 64 4.72 -10.70 -2.02
CA PRO A 64 3.54 -11.23 -2.68
C PRO A 64 2.27 -10.73 -1.99
N ARG A 65 1.20 -10.54 -2.76
CA ARG A 65 -0.14 -10.34 -2.22
C ARG A 65 -0.73 -11.67 -1.75
N ASN A 66 -1.46 -11.62 -0.64
CA ASN A 66 -2.23 -12.76 -0.17
C ASN A 66 -3.36 -13.08 -1.14
N SER A 67 -3.67 -14.39 -1.27
CA SER A 67 -4.75 -14.88 -2.11
C SER A 67 -6.11 -14.30 -1.70
N PHE A 68 -7.05 -14.29 -2.66
CA PHE A 68 -8.44 -13.83 -2.44
C PHE A 68 -9.11 -14.55 -1.26
N ILE A 69 -9.00 -15.88 -1.21
CA ILE A 69 -9.67 -16.72 -0.21
C ILE A 69 -9.22 -16.32 1.22
N LYS A 70 -7.89 -16.18 1.44
CA LYS A 70 -7.34 -15.81 2.75
C LYS A 70 -7.76 -14.42 3.21
N SER A 71 -8.06 -13.54 2.28
CA SER A 71 -8.36 -12.13 2.57
C SER A 71 -9.85 -11.82 2.67
N PHE A 72 -10.70 -12.58 1.96
CA PHE A 72 -12.15 -12.35 1.86
C PHE A 72 -12.90 -12.50 3.20
N PHE A 73 -12.55 -13.49 4.00
CA PHE A 73 -13.21 -13.77 5.29
C PHE A 73 -12.69 -12.92 6.45
N SER A 74 -11.73 -12.02 6.19
CA SER A 74 -11.17 -11.13 7.22
C SER A 74 -12.17 -10.05 7.66
N ARG A 75 -12.05 -9.62 8.93
CA ARG A 75 -12.72 -8.40 9.44
C ARG A 75 -12.12 -7.13 8.83
N ALA A 76 -10.81 -7.13 8.54
CA ALA A 76 -10.17 -6.04 7.82
C ALA A 76 -10.61 -6.01 6.35
N PRO A 77 -10.62 -4.84 5.70
CA PRO A 77 -10.93 -4.72 4.28
C PRO A 77 -10.03 -5.60 3.44
N PHE A 78 -10.57 -6.16 2.35
CA PHE A 78 -9.83 -7.04 1.44
C PHE A 78 -8.54 -6.40 0.91
N ILE A 79 -8.63 -5.13 0.48
CA ILE A 79 -7.47 -4.40 -0.09
C ILE A 79 -6.33 -4.25 0.92
N VAL A 80 -6.65 -4.11 2.22
CA VAL A 80 -5.67 -4.02 3.32
C VAL A 80 -5.15 -5.40 3.69
N LYS A 81 -6.04 -6.38 3.88
CA LYS A 81 -5.67 -7.74 4.31
C LYS A 81 -4.84 -8.46 3.26
N SER A 82 -5.15 -8.25 1.97
CA SER A 82 -4.40 -8.86 0.87
C SER A 82 -2.93 -8.41 0.80
N ARG A 83 -2.60 -7.30 1.45
CA ARG A 83 -1.23 -6.77 1.58
C ARG A 83 -0.64 -6.95 2.98
N GLY A 84 -1.21 -7.84 3.78
CA GLY A 84 -0.61 -8.23 5.06
C GLY A 84 0.58 -9.16 4.85
N ASN A 85 1.77 -8.76 5.33
CA ASN A 85 2.98 -9.54 5.18
C ASN A 85 3.88 -9.34 6.42
N ASP A 86 4.25 -10.43 7.08
CA ASP A 86 5.05 -10.36 8.31
C ASP A 86 6.53 -10.03 8.00
N LEU A 87 7.03 -10.39 6.81
CA LEU A 87 8.36 -10.00 6.36
C LEU A 87 8.46 -8.48 6.14
N LEU A 88 7.40 -7.83 5.64
CA LEU A 88 7.33 -6.36 5.59
C LEU A 88 7.50 -5.76 6.99
N ILE A 89 6.77 -6.28 7.97
CA ILE A 89 6.85 -5.79 9.36
C ILE A 89 8.27 -6.00 9.91
N SER A 90 8.86 -7.18 9.67
CA SER A 90 10.23 -7.48 10.07
C SER A 90 11.25 -6.53 9.44
N ASN A 91 11.14 -6.28 8.13
CA ASN A 91 12.04 -5.37 7.42
C ASN A 91 11.90 -3.92 7.91
N LEU A 92 10.68 -3.44 8.10
CA LEU A 92 10.44 -2.11 8.68
C LEU A 92 11.02 -1.98 10.07
N ASN A 93 11.00 -3.04 10.89
CA ASN A 93 11.49 -3.01 12.26
C ASN A 93 13.01 -3.25 12.43
N LYS A 94 13.78 -3.35 11.34
CA LYS A 94 15.25 -3.41 11.40
C LYS A 94 15.86 -2.10 11.93
N ASP A 95 15.15 -1.00 11.72
CA ASP A 95 15.55 0.35 12.16
C ASP A 95 14.35 1.12 12.72
N SER A 96 14.47 2.45 12.85
CA SER A 96 13.43 3.36 13.31
C SER A 96 13.21 4.52 12.33
N TYR A 97 13.61 4.37 11.06
CA TYR A 97 13.40 5.43 10.07
C TYR A 97 11.90 5.70 9.86
N PRO A 98 11.53 6.94 9.52
CA PRO A 98 10.14 7.27 9.19
C PRO A 98 9.59 6.36 8.10
N VAL A 99 8.28 6.12 8.13
CA VAL A 99 7.58 5.31 7.12
C VAL A 99 6.47 6.14 6.48
N LEU A 100 6.43 6.16 5.15
CA LEU A 100 5.32 6.67 4.36
C LEU A 100 4.54 5.50 3.76
N PHE A 101 3.28 5.36 4.15
CA PHE A 101 2.34 4.41 3.58
C PHE A 101 1.59 5.06 2.42
N GLU A 102 1.69 4.49 1.22
CA GLU A 102 0.98 4.91 0.02
C GLU A 102 -0.35 4.18 -0.09
N GLY A 103 -1.43 4.92 0.14
CA GLY A 103 -2.79 4.40 0.16
C GLY A 103 -3.15 3.57 1.40
N LEU A 104 -4.45 3.53 1.67
CA LEU A 104 -5.03 2.75 2.77
C LEU A 104 -4.68 1.25 2.69
N HIS A 105 -4.40 0.77 1.49
CA HIS A 105 -4.05 -0.62 1.17
C HIS A 105 -2.88 -1.16 1.97
N THR A 106 -1.94 -0.32 2.36
CA THR A 106 -0.65 -0.71 2.94
C THR A 106 -0.61 -0.61 4.47
N THR A 107 -1.70 -0.17 5.10
CA THR A 107 -1.74 0.24 6.52
C THR A 107 -1.93 -0.88 7.53
N LEU A 108 -1.93 -2.16 7.12
CA LEU A 108 -2.09 -3.27 8.09
C LEU A 108 -1.06 -3.25 9.23
N PRO A 109 0.22 -2.88 9.02
CA PRO A 109 1.18 -2.77 10.13
C PRO A 109 0.79 -1.73 11.18
N ILE A 110 0.13 -0.63 10.78
CA ILE A 110 -0.39 0.40 11.70
C ILE A 110 -1.52 -0.20 12.55
N LEU A 111 -2.51 -0.84 11.90
CA LEU A 111 -3.65 -1.44 12.58
C LEU A 111 -3.23 -2.48 13.62
N LYS A 112 -2.19 -3.26 13.32
CA LYS A 112 -1.66 -4.28 14.23
C LYS A 112 -0.78 -3.70 15.36
N ASN A 113 -0.53 -2.39 15.36
CA ASN A 113 0.44 -1.74 16.26
C ASN A 113 1.79 -2.49 16.29
N SER A 114 2.26 -2.92 15.11
CA SER A 114 3.41 -3.82 14.98
C SER A 114 4.70 -3.12 14.59
N LEU A 115 4.69 -1.78 14.51
CA LEU A 115 5.87 -0.98 14.21
C LEU A 115 6.52 -0.48 15.50
N LYS A 116 7.86 -0.48 15.53
CA LYS A 116 8.63 0.25 16.54
C LYS A 116 8.25 1.73 16.53
N GLU A 117 8.44 2.41 17.64
CA GLU A 117 8.20 3.85 17.73
C GLU A 117 8.98 4.62 16.65
N ARG A 118 8.23 5.35 15.80
CA ARG A 118 8.75 6.12 14.66
C ARG A 118 7.71 7.09 14.14
N LYS A 119 8.13 8.03 13.30
CA LYS A 119 7.21 8.88 12.55
C LYS A 119 6.54 8.07 11.43
N VAL A 120 5.23 8.08 11.40
CA VAL A 120 4.42 7.39 10.40
C VAL A 120 3.60 8.42 9.64
N TYR A 121 3.65 8.34 8.32
CA TYR A 121 2.88 9.17 7.40
C TYR A 121 1.97 8.27 6.57
N LEU A 122 0.76 8.71 6.34
CA LEU A 122 -0.19 8.06 5.43
C LEU A 122 -0.61 9.05 4.35
N ARG A 123 -0.44 8.68 3.09
CA ARG A 123 -1.06 9.36 1.97
C ARG A 123 -2.27 8.60 1.48
N ALA A 124 -3.46 9.09 1.74
CA ALA A 124 -4.69 8.57 1.15
C ALA A 124 -4.82 9.07 -0.30
N HIS A 125 -5.06 8.15 -1.23
CA HIS A 125 -5.28 8.48 -2.64
C HIS A 125 -6.76 8.75 -2.94
N ASN A 126 -7.64 8.01 -2.25
CA ASN A 126 -9.09 8.10 -2.39
C ASN A 126 -9.76 7.98 -1.03
N VAL A 127 -11.03 8.36 -0.98
CA VAL A 127 -11.96 7.90 0.06
C VAL A 127 -12.45 6.52 -0.37
N GLU A 128 -11.75 5.47 0.05
CA GLU A 128 -11.88 4.12 -0.50
C GLU A 128 -13.31 3.55 -0.37
N HIS A 129 -14.00 3.85 0.75
CA HIS A 129 -15.37 3.38 0.91
C HIS A 129 -16.35 4.01 -0.10
N LEU A 130 -16.12 5.26 -0.53
CA LEU A 130 -16.92 5.90 -1.57
C LEU A 130 -16.59 5.33 -2.94
N PHE A 131 -15.31 5.07 -3.22
CA PHE A 131 -14.88 4.40 -4.45
C PHE A 131 -15.55 3.03 -4.60
N TYR A 132 -15.50 2.20 -3.55
CA TYR A 132 -16.17 0.89 -3.55
C TYR A 132 -17.69 0.96 -3.64
N LYS A 133 -18.31 2.03 -3.10
CA LYS A 133 -19.73 2.30 -3.28
C LYS A 133 -20.06 2.62 -4.75
N GLY A 134 -19.22 3.40 -5.42
CA GLY A 134 -19.34 3.65 -6.87
C GLY A 134 -19.24 2.36 -7.68
N LEU A 135 -18.26 1.49 -7.36
CA LEU A 135 -18.14 0.16 -8.01
C LEU A 135 -19.38 -0.70 -7.78
N GLU A 136 -19.97 -0.70 -6.58
CA GLU A 136 -21.24 -1.40 -6.29
C GLU A 136 -22.36 -0.93 -7.20
N GLN A 137 -22.47 0.39 -7.43
CA GLN A 137 -23.52 0.99 -8.22
C GLN A 137 -23.39 0.73 -9.73
N SER A 138 -22.17 0.65 -10.24
CA SER A 138 -21.87 0.44 -11.66
C SER A 138 -21.74 -1.03 -12.06
N GLU A 139 -21.64 -1.96 -11.11
CA GLU A 139 -21.43 -3.37 -11.40
C GLU A 139 -22.76 -4.11 -11.69
N SER A 140 -22.82 -4.84 -12.80
CA SER A 140 -23.98 -5.64 -13.22
C SER A 140 -24.02 -7.02 -12.56
N ASN A 141 -22.86 -7.60 -12.22
CA ASN A 141 -22.79 -8.92 -11.61
C ASN A 141 -23.20 -8.87 -10.12
N ILE A 142 -24.25 -9.60 -9.74
CA ILE A 142 -24.84 -9.59 -8.40
C ILE A 142 -23.83 -9.99 -7.32
N PHE A 143 -22.96 -10.99 -7.58
CA PHE A 143 -21.97 -11.44 -6.62
C PHE A 143 -20.88 -10.39 -6.37
N LYS A 144 -20.41 -9.73 -7.44
CA LYS A 144 -19.46 -8.64 -7.33
C LYS A 144 -20.08 -7.43 -6.64
N ARG A 145 -21.33 -7.07 -6.94
CA ARG A 145 -22.07 -6.01 -6.24
C ARG A 145 -22.13 -6.26 -4.74
N PHE A 146 -22.49 -7.50 -4.34
CA PHE A 146 -22.52 -7.89 -2.93
C PHE A 146 -21.15 -7.76 -2.28
N PHE A 147 -20.08 -8.18 -2.97
CA PHE A 147 -18.71 -8.02 -2.51
C PHE A 147 -18.36 -6.54 -2.30
N PHE A 148 -18.60 -5.67 -3.29
CA PHE A 148 -18.30 -4.25 -3.19
C PHE A 148 -19.08 -3.55 -2.06
N ARG A 149 -20.36 -3.91 -1.89
CA ARG A 149 -21.19 -3.43 -0.77
C ARG A 149 -20.59 -3.79 0.58
N LYS A 150 -20.17 -5.05 0.74
CA LYS A 150 -19.56 -5.53 1.98
C LYS A 150 -18.23 -4.84 2.27
N GLU A 151 -17.39 -4.72 1.25
CA GLU A 151 -16.08 -4.08 1.38
C GLU A 151 -16.21 -2.56 1.62
N SER A 152 -17.13 -1.86 0.97
CA SER A 152 -17.41 -0.45 1.25
C SER A 152 -17.76 -0.22 2.73
N LYS A 153 -18.59 -1.08 3.32
CA LYS A 153 -18.94 -1.01 4.76
C LYS A 153 -17.73 -1.26 5.66
N LYS A 154 -16.86 -2.21 5.31
CA LYS A 154 -15.62 -2.48 6.06
C LYS A 154 -14.66 -1.28 5.97
N LEU A 155 -14.48 -0.73 4.78
CA LEU A 155 -13.63 0.43 4.51
C LEU A 155 -14.11 1.66 5.29
N LYS A 156 -15.42 1.94 5.29
CA LYS A 156 -16.00 3.06 6.06
C LYS A 156 -15.70 2.98 7.56
N ARG A 157 -15.60 1.77 8.12
CA ARG A 157 -15.20 1.58 9.51
C ARG A 157 -13.69 1.72 9.68
N TYR A 158 -12.93 1.18 8.73
CA TYR A 158 -11.47 1.15 8.76
C TYR A 158 -10.85 2.54 8.62
N GLU A 159 -11.41 3.40 7.78
CA GLU A 159 -10.95 4.78 7.56
C GLU A 159 -11.13 5.70 8.79
N LYS A 160 -11.83 5.25 9.81
CA LYS A 160 -12.03 6.00 11.07
C LYS A 160 -10.96 5.70 12.13
N ILE A 161 -10.12 4.70 11.89
CA ILE A 161 -9.03 4.30 12.75
C ILE A 161 -7.79 5.15 12.44
#